data_0bfb96f8b90cacc9f41cde1a61c11b35
#
_entry.id   0bfb96f8b90cacc9f41cde1a61c11b35
#
_cell.length_a   1.000
_cell.length_b   1.000
_cell.length_c   1.000
_cell.angle_alpha   90.00
_cell.angle_beta   90.00
_cell.angle_gamma   90.00
#
_symmetry.space_group_name_H-M   'P 1'
#
loop_
_entity.id
_entity.type
_entity.pdbx_description
1 polymer ?
#
loop_
_entity_poly.entity_id
_entity_poly.type
_entity_poly.pdbx_seq_one_letter_code
_entity_poly.pdbx_strand_id
1 'polypeptide(L)'
;MKGFTNSKNSINRRQAIGSTGALFAGLCASPFAQAIKPIARASKSPLKLSLAAYSMRKYLPDTRRNPKAEAEMDMLGFVDYAATLGVEGAELTSYFMPSPLTAPEKNALKLRAHMLGLDISGGAIGNNFTYNPGSEEGLAQMRYTREWIDHYADIGAPVIRVFGGKPPKSISEKQAVENIKTNMRIACDYAGDKGVILGMENHDFLVDIDRMLPIVEAIDSPWFGVCFDSGNIAPTSNPYKELARIAPYSVNAQIKVEIPVNGKKEHTDLARVINILKNANYRGYVTLEYESSEDPYKAIPGYLKRLRDLIS
;
A
#
# COMPACT_ATOMS: atom_id res chain seq x y z
N MET A 1 67.82 2.89 4.91
CA MET A 1 66.64 3.09 4.04
C MET A 1 66.05 1.74 3.73
N LYS A 2 64.96 1.35 4.36
CA LYS A 2 64.28 0.06 4.15
C LYS A 2 62.92 0.37 3.53
N GLY A 3 62.72 -0.19 2.31
CA GLY A 3 61.47 -0.04 1.56
C GLY A 3 60.38 -0.94 2.10
N PHE A 4 59.16 -0.39 2.22
CA PHE A 4 57.95 -1.11 2.53
C PHE A 4 57.32 -1.63 1.23
N THR A 5 57.24 -2.93 1.07
CA THR A 5 56.48 -3.60 0.01
C THR A 5 55.02 -3.79 0.46
N ASN A 6 54.12 -3.26 -0.30
CA ASN A 6 52.65 -3.35 -0.09
C ASN A 6 52.14 -4.65 -0.77
N SER A 7 51.69 -5.62 0.03
CA SER A 7 51.05 -6.85 -0.45
C SER A 7 49.53 -6.62 -0.54
N LYS A 8 49.02 -6.58 -1.76
CA LYS A 8 47.57 -6.59 -2.05
C LYS A 8 47.10 -8.06 -2.07
N ASN A 9 46.41 -8.52 -1.04
CA ASN A 9 45.65 -9.77 -1.08
C ASN A 9 44.28 -9.51 -1.70
N SER A 10 44.14 -9.86 -2.98
CA SER A 10 42.84 -9.97 -3.65
C SER A 10 42.28 -11.37 -3.42
N ILE A 11 41.20 -11.50 -2.68
CA ILE A 11 40.47 -12.75 -2.49
C ILE A 11 39.64 -13.02 -3.76
N ASN A 12 40.04 -14.03 -4.50
CA ASN A 12 39.39 -14.43 -5.75
C ASN A 12 38.25 -15.40 -5.47
N ARG A 13 36.98 -14.97 -5.71
CA ARG A 13 35.75 -15.71 -5.45
C ARG A 13 35.47 -16.88 -6.40
N ARG A 14 36.46 -17.44 -7.10
CA ARG A 14 36.29 -18.48 -8.12
C ARG A 14 36.88 -19.83 -7.81
N GLN A 15 37.21 -20.15 -6.57
CA GLN A 15 37.74 -21.50 -6.23
C GLN A 15 36.99 -22.10 -5.02
N ALA A 16 35.76 -22.51 -5.21
CA ALA A 16 35.08 -23.47 -4.33
C ALA A 16 33.98 -24.21 -5.11
N ILE A 17 34.33 -24.89 -6.20
CA ILE A 17 33.50 -25.97 -6.76
C ILE A 17 34.44 -27.12 -7.14
N GLY A 18 34.62 -28.03 -6.23
CA GLY A 18 35.27 -29.32 -6.41
C GLY A 18 34.28 -30.44 -6.12
N SER A 19 33.79 -31.03 -7.20
CA SER A 19 33.36 -32.44 -7.40
C SER A 19 32.86 -33.26 -6.22
N THR A 20 31.53 -33.55 -6.23
CA THR A 20 31.02 -34.90 -5.98
C THR A 20 29.80 -35.15 -6.85
N GLY A 21 29.96 -36.01 -7.86
CA GLY A 21 28.84 -36.47 -8.66
C GLY A 21 27.97 -37.45 -7.87
N ALA A 22 26.68 -37.15 -7.78
CA ALA A 22 25.64 -38.11 -7.44
C ALA A 22 24.50 -37.92 -8.42
N LEU A 23 24.22 -38.91 -9.24
CA LEU A 23 23.02 -39.04 -10.06
C LEU A 23 21.80 -38.97 -9.13
N PHE A 24 21.00 -37.93 -9.23
CA PHE A 24 19.64 -37.91 -8.76
C PHE A 24 18.71 -37.84 -9.96
N ALA A 25 17.95 -38.91 -10.16
CA ALA A 25 16.82 -38.95 -11.08
C ALA A 25 15.81 -37.86 -10.72
N GLY A 26 15.56 -37.00 -11.70
CA GLY A 26 14.64 -35.89 -11.53
C GLY A 26 13.20 -36.36 -11.32
N LEU A 27 12.68 -36.15 -10.15
CA LEU A 27 11.25 -35.89 -9.91
C LEU A 27 11.04 -34.39 -10.13
N CYS A 28 10.41 -34.04 -11.23
CA CYS A 28 9.83 -32.71 -11.43
C CYS A 28 8.71 -32.53 -10.39
N ALA A 29 9.08 -32.18 -9.17
CA ALA A 29 8.14 -31.58 -8.24
C ALA A 29 7.90 -30.14 -8.75
N SER A 30 6.73 -29.87 -9.32
CA SER A 30 6.24 -28.53 -9.49
C SER A 30 6.41 -27.80 -8.16
N PRO A 31 7.03 -26.63 -8.11
CA PRO A 31 7.02 -25.86 -6.88
C PRO A 31 5.55 -25.50 -6.64
N PHE A 32 4.93 -26.17 -5.67
CA PHE A 32 3.67 -25.71 -5.11
C PHE A 32 3.93 -24.26 -4.68
N ALA A 33 3.27 -23.31 -5.32
CA ALA A 33 3.28 -21.93 -4.89
C ALA A 33 2.89 -21.93 -3.41
N GLN A 34 3.84 -21.60 -2.56
CA GLN A 34 3.61 -21.60 -1.13
C GLN A 34 2.73 -20.40 -0.84
N ALA A 35 1.52 -20.63 -0.33
CA ALA A 35 0.58 -19.56 0.01
C ALA A 35 1.26 -18.57 0.98
N ILE A 36 1.06 -17.27 0.76
CA ILE A 36 1.55 -16.26 1.70
C ILE A 36 0.94 -16.54 3.08
N LYS A 37 1.78 -16.57 4.09
CA LYS A 37 1.32 -16.75 5.47
C LYS A 37 1.01 -15.39 6.08
N PRO A 38 0.07 -15.33 7.06
CA PRO A 38 -0.09 -14.14 7.88
C PRO A 38 1.24 -13.63 8.38
N ILE A 39 1.45 -12.32 8.37
CA ILE A 39 2.73 -11.71 8.75
C ILE A 39 3.01 -12.01 10.23
N ALA A 40 4.04 -12.80 10.49
CA ALA A 40 4.46 -13.11 11.86
C ALA A 40 5.07 -11.87 12.52
N ARG A 41 4.47 -11.40 13.59
CA ARG A 41 4.93 -10.23 14.35
C ARG A 41 5.09 -10.58 15.81
N ALA A 42 6.23 -10.20 16.41
CA ALA A 42 6.49 -10.42 17.82
C ALA A 42 5.87 -9.29 18.66
N SER A 43 5.12 -9.69 19.74
CA SER A 43 4.60 -8.81 20.80
C SER A 43 3.81 -7.54 20.44
N LYS A 44 3.41 -6.76 21.43
CA LYS A 44 2.52 -5.58 21.35
C LYS A 44 2.81 -4.68 20.13
N SER A 45 1.72 -4.24 19.51
CA SER A 45 1.68 -3.46 18.29
C SER A 45 1.85 -1.96 18.58
N PRO A 46 3.00 -1.33 18.29
CA PRO A 46 3.05 0.11 18.29
C PRO A 46 2.30 0.61 17.05
N LEU A 47 1.22 1.36 17.27
CA LEU A 47 0.47 2.03 16.23
C LEU A 47 0.82 3.51 16.22
N LYS A 48 0.90 4.11 15.04
CA LYS A 48 1.12 5.53 14.82
C LYS A 48 -0.06 6.10 14.02
N LEU A 49 -0.34 7.41 14.17
CA LEU A 49 -1.36 8.05 13.35
C LEU A 49 -0.78 8.61 12.06
N SER A 50 -1.57 8.54 11.02
CA SER A 50 -1.33 9.21 9.75
C SER A 50 -2.62 9.80 9.20
N LEU A 51 -2.51 10.78 8.30
CA LEU A 51 -3.61 11.32 7.53
C LEU A 51 -3.41 11.02 6.04
N ALA A 52 -4.43 10.47 5.38
CA ALA A 52 -4.43 10.28 3.94
C ALA A 52 -4.79 11.59 3.22
N ALA A 53 -4.04 11.94 2.17
CA ALA A 53 -4.34 13.10 1.34
C ALA A 53 -5.75 13.03 0.72
N TYR A 54 -6.25 11.82 0.49
CA TYR A 54 -7.61 11.63 -0.01
C TYR A 54 -8.69 12.20 0.91
N SER A 55 -8.41 12.34 2.20
CA SER A 55 -9.30 13.03 3.16
C SER A 55 -9.57 14.48 2.76
N MET A 56 -8.61 15.13 2.09
CA MET A 56 -8.68 16.52 1.66
C MET A 56 -9.01 16.68 0.16
N ARG A 57 -9.54 15.65 -0.50
CA ARG A 57 -9.82 15.61 -1.96
C ARG A 57 -10.71 16.77 -2.47
N LYS A 58 -11.47 17.40 -1.60
CA LYS A 58 -12.27 18.59 -1.95
C LYS A 58 -11.40 19.83 -2.23
N TYR A 59 -10.22 19.87 -1.62
CA TYR A 59 -9.31 21.02 -1.61
C TYR A 59 -8.05 20.79 -2.42
N LEU A 60 -7.80 19.54 -2.88
CA LEU A 60 -6.65 19.12 -3.66
C LEU A 60 -6.98 19.01 -5.16
N PRO A 61 -6.04 19.30 -6.06
CA PRO A 61 -6.26 19.23 -7.51
C PRO A 61 -6.39 17.77 -7.98
N ASP A 62 -7.46 17.37 -8.67
CA ASP A 62 -7.52 16.05 -9.32
C ASP A 62 -6.77 16.09 -10.66
N THR A 63 -5.47 15.86 -10.61
CA THR A 63 -4.55 15.91 -11.76
C THR A 63 -4.74 14.75 -12.73
N ARG A 64 -5.40 13.66 -12.34
CA ARG A 64 -5.76 12.55 -13.25
C ARG A 64 -6.73 12.99 -14.32
N ARG A 65 -7.65 13.90 -13.96
CA ARG A 65 -8.69 14.43 -14.88
C ARG A 65 -8.22 15.67 -15.61
N ASN A 66 -7.46 16.50 -14.91
CA ASN A 66 -6.89 17.72 -15.45
C ASN A 66 -5.50 17.98 -14.85
N PRO A 67 -4.41 17.71 -15.59
CA PRO A 67 -3.03 17.94 -15.11
C PRO A 67 -2.74 19.39 -14.70
N LYS A 68 -3.59 20.35 -15.13
CA LYS A 68 -3.49 21.77 -14.79
C LYS A 68 -4.59 22.21 -13.81
N ALA A 69 -5.21 21.26 -13.07
CA ALA A 69 -6.22 21.61 -12.08
C ALA A 69 -5.62 22.55 -11.03
N GLU A 70 -6.30 23.64 -10.78
CA GLU A 70 -6.03 24.53 -9.64
C GLU A 70 -6.91 24.14 -8.47
N ALA A 71 -6.41 24.33 -7.26
CA ALA A 71 -7.13 24.00 -6.03
C ALA A 71 -6.65 24.91 -4.90
N GLU A 72 -7.39 24.90 -3.80
CA GLU A 72 -7.06 25.72 -2.61
C GLU A 72 -5.81 25.22 -1.89
N MET A 73 -5.44 23.95 -2.11
CA MET A 73 -4.31 23.27 -1.48
C MET A 73 -3.58 22.44 -2.53
N ASP A 74 -2.26 22.45 -2.49
CA ASP A 74 -1.42 21.48 -3.18
C ASP A 74 -0.90 20.38 -2.23
N MET A 75 -0.08 19.47 -2.71
CA MET A 75 0.44 18.38 -1.88
C MET A 75 1.40 18.85 -0.78
N LEU A 76 2.15 19.94 -0.98
CA LEU A 76 2.96 20.55 0.07
C LEU A 76 2.09 21.17 1.15
N GLY A 77 1.05 21.89 0.76
CA GLY A 77 0.04 22.43 1.69
C GLY A 77 -0.67 21.34 2.47
N PHE A 78 -0.91 20.16 1.86
CA PHE A 78 -1.43 19.00 2.59
C PHE A 78 -0.44 18.49 3.66
N VAL A 79 0.84 18.40 3.35
CA VAL A 79 1.88 18.00 4.32
C VAL A 79 1.94 19.00 5.48
N ASP A 80 1.86 20.32 5.19
CA ASP A 80 1.80 21.36 6.20
C ASP A 80 0.56 21.20 7.09
N TYR A 81 -0.60 20.98 6.51
CA TYR A 81 -1.84 20.75 7.25
C TYR A 81 -1.75 19.52 8.15
N ALA A 82 -1.25 18.40 7.63
CA ALA A 82 -1.09 17.17 8.41
C ALA A 82 -0.21 17.42 9.65
N ALA A 83 0.87 18.19 9.51
CA ALA A 83 1.75 18.54 10.63
C ALA A 83 1.01 19.30 11.74
N THR A 84 0.06 20.19 11.39
CA THR A 84 -0.73 20.94 12.39
C THR A 84 -1.64 20.06 13.24
N LEU A 85 -1.94 18.85 12.78
CA LEU A 85 -2.85 17.89 13.45
C LEU A 85 -2.12 16.96 14.43
N GLY A 86 -0.79 17.06 14.52
CA GLY A 86 0.02 16.25 15.41
C GLY A 86 0.02 14.76 15.07
N VAL A 87 -0.21 14.39 13.81
CA VAL A 87 -0.03 13.02 13.32
C VAL A 87 1.45 12.73 13.08
N GLU A 88 1.84 11.46 13.13
CA GLU A 88 3.21 11.04 12.90
C GLU A 88 3.53 10.80 11.42
N GLY A 89 2.50 10.71 10.55
CA GLY A 89 2.67 10.45 9.13
C GLY A 89 1.68 11.13 8.22
N ALA A 90 2.07 11.25 6.95
CA ALA A 90 1.23 11.68 5.84
C ALA A 90 1.25 10.62 4.74
N GLU A 91 0.06 10.13 4.34
CA GLU A 91 -0.09 9.24 3.19
C GLU A 91 -0.43 10.09 1.97
N LEU A 92 0.46 10.06 0.97
CA LEU A 92 0.32 10.88 -0.23
C LEU A 92 -0.47 10.13 -1.31
N THR A 93 -1.38 10.83 -2.00
CA THR A 93 -2.17 10.22 -3.08
C THR A 93 -1.74 10.78 -4.43
N SER A 94 -1.37 9.89 -5.34
CA SER A 94 -0.91 10.23 -6.70
C SER A 94 -1.89 11.10 -7.49
N TYR A 95 -3.17 11.00 -7.17
CA TYR A 95 -4.24 11.73 -7.86
C TYR A 95 -4.13 13.24 -7.77
N PHE A 96 -3.43 13.73 -6.76
CA PHE A 96 -3.32 15.13 -6.38
C PHE A 96 -1.89 15.67 -6.56
N MET A 97 -1.00 14.87 -7.12
CA MET A 97 0.36 15.28 -7.44
C MET A 97 0.46 15.84 -8.85
N PRO A 98 1.45 16.71 -9.13
CA PRO A 98 1.73 17.16 -10.49
C PRO A 98 1.94 16.00 -11.48
N SER A 99 1.60 16.22 -12.73
CA SER A 99 1.83 15.24 -13.79
C SER A 99 2.41 15.95 -15.03
N PRO A 100 3.67 15.71 -15.39
CA PRO A 100 4.64 14.82 -14.76
C PRO A 100 5.11 15.31 -13.39
N LEU A 101 5.47 14.36 -12.48
CA LEU A 101 6.06 14.67 -11.18
C LEU A 101 7.59 14.72 -11.30
N THR A 102 8.17 15.90 -11.12
CA THR A 102 9.59 16.16 -11.32
C THR A 102 10.45 15.84 -10.09
N ALA A 103 11.77 15.68 -10.26
CA ALA A 103 12.68 15.45 -9.16
C ALA A 103 12.70 16.60 -8.13
N PRO A 104 12.68 17.90 -8.50
CA PRO A 104 12.55 18.99 -7.55
C PRO A 104 11.28 18.90 -6.69
N GLU A 105 10.13 18.55 -7.26
CA GLU A 105 8.86 18.42 -6.54
C GLU A 105 8.90 17.24 -5.53
N LYS A 106 9.44 16.09 -5.94
CA LYS A 106 9.66 14.95 -5.05
C LYS A 106 10.57 15.30 -3.88
N ASN A 107 11.68 15.98 -4.17
CA ASN A 107 12.64 16.42 -3.15
C ASN A 107 12.02 17.45 -2.21
N ALA A 108 11.18 18.36 -2.71
CA ALA A 108 10.47 19.34 -1.89
C ALA A 108 9.51 18.66 -0.90
N LEU A 109 8.73 17.67 -1.34
CA LEU A 109 7.83 16.88 -0.48
C LEU A 109 8.61 16.15 0.61
N LYS A 110 9.68 15.45 0.24
CA LYS A 110 10.54 14.72 1.18
C LYS A 110 11.19 15.64 2.22
N LEU A 111 11.76 16.76 1.75
CA LEU A 111 12.39 17.75 2.64
C LEU A 111 11.35 18.37 3.58
N ARG A 112 10.17 18.77 3.05
CA ARG A 112 9.13 19.40 3.86
C ARG A 112 8.61 18.49 4.95
N ALA A 113 8.29 17.24 4.61
CA ALA A 113 7.85 16.24 5.59
C ALA A 113 8.91 16.05 6.70
N HIS A 114 10.18 15.87 6.32
CA HIS A 114 11.27 15.71 7.27
C HIS A 114 11.44 16.93 8.21
N MET A 115 11.40 18.14 7.67
CA MET A 115 11.54 19.36 8.47
C MET A 115 10.38 19.59 9.44
N LEU A 116 9.22 19.02 9.16
CA LEU A 116 8.03 19.06 10.01
C LEU A 116 7.93 17.87 10.99
N GLY A 117 8.90 16.94 10.94
CA GLY A 117 8.90 15.75 11.78
C GLY A 117 7.84 14.71 11.39
N LEU A 118 7.39 14.74 10.12
CA LEU A 118 6.46 13.76 9.57
C LEU A 118 7.19 12.66 8.80
N ASP A 119 6.76 11.42 8.98
CA ASP A 119 7.08 10.34 8.05
C ASP A 119 6.17 10.43 6.81
N ILE A 120 6.68 10.10 5.62
CA ILE A 120 5.80 9.73 4.51
C ILE A 120 5.35 8.31 4.79
N SER A 121 4.15 8.16 5.36
CA SER A 121 3.66 6.88 5.87
C SER A 121 3.31 5.88 4.77
N GLY A 122 3.04 6.37 3.56
CA GLY A 122 2.67 5.56 2.42
C GLY A 122 2.25 6.40 1.22
N GLY A 123 1.79 5.70 0.20
CA GLY A 123 1.22 6.29 -1.00
C GLY A 123 -0.01 5.55 -1.49
N ALA A 124 -0.71 6.15 -2.46
CA ALA A 124 -1.86 5.53 -3.10
C ALA A 124 -1.89 5.84 -4.61
N ILE A 125 -2.11 4.81 -5.43
CA ILE A 125 -2.17 4.93 -6.89
C ILE A 125 -3.48 4.37 -7.47
N GLY A 126 -3.81 4.76 -8.71
CA GLY A 126 -5.09 4.42 -9.38
C GLY A 126 -4.95 3.37 -10.47
N ASN A 127 -4.22 2.30 -10.22
CA ASN A 127 -4.01 1.20 -11.18
C ASN A 127 -5.23 0.28 -11.31
N ASN A 128 -5.24 -0.54 -12.38
CA ASN A 128 -6.20 -1.62 -12.58
C ASN A 128 -5.47 -2.87 -13.11
N PHE A 129 -5.39 -3.91 -12.30
CA PHE A 129 -4.72 -5.17 -12.63
C PHE A 129 -5.65 -6.27 -13.19
N THR A 130 -6.92 -5.95 -13.43
CA THR A 130 -7.86 -6.91 -14.04
C THR A 130 -7.62 -7.14 -15.53
N TYR A 131 -6.86 -6.28 -16.20
CA TYR A 131 -6.51 -6.45 -17.62
C TYR A 131 -5.49 -7.57 -17.83
N ASN A 132 -5.57 -8.21 -18.99
CA ASN A 132 -4.57 -9.22 -19.36
C ASN A 132 -3.16 -8.60 -19.36
N PRO A 133 -2.17 -9.23 -18.71
CA PRO A 133 -0.80 -8.69 -18.61
C PRO A 133 -0.13 -8.38 -19.96
N GLY A 134 -0.48 -9.14 -21.01
CA GLY A 134 0.06 -8.96 -22.36
C GLY A 134 -0.76 -8.01 -23.26
N SER A 135 -1.92 -7.54 -22.81
CA SER A 135 -2.72 -6.58 -23.58
C SER A 135 -2.13 -5.17 -23.51
N GLU A 136 -2.52 -4.30 -24.43
CA GLU A 136 -2.10 -2.91 -24.45
C GLU A 136 -2.47 -2.20 -23.13
N GLU A 137 -3.70 -2.42 -22.65
CA GLU A 137 -4.20 -1.86 -21.39
C GLU A 137 -3.42 -2.41 -20.19
N GLY A 138 -3.17 -3.74 -20.14
CA GLY A 138 -2.38 -4.36 -19.08
C GLY A 138 -0.96 -3.82 -19.01
N LEU A 139 -0.31 -3.68 -20.18
CA LEU A 139 1.02 -3.08 -20.29
C LEU A 139 1.01 -1.60 -19.88
N ALA A 140 -0.03 -0.84 -20.24
CA ALA A 140 -0.18 0.55 -19.83
C ALA A 140 -0.33 0.68 -18.31
N GLN A 141 -1.15 -0.16 -17.68
CA GLN A 141 -1.30 -0.20 -16.23
C GLN A 141 0.01 -0.57 -15.52
N MET A 142 0.78 -1.49 -16.07
CA MET A 142 2.07 -1.87 -15.51
C MET A 142 3.11 -0.73 -15.62
N ARG A 143 3.17 -0.01 -16.77
CA ARG A 143 4.02 1.17 -16.91
C ARG A 143 3.67 2.24 -15.89
N TYR A 144 2.38 2.58 -15.76
CA TYR A 144 1.87 3.51 -14.77
C TYR A 144 2.26 3.10 -13.33
N THR A 145 2.09 1.81 -13.00
CA THR A 145 2.43 1.30 -11.66
C THR A 145 3.91 1.43 -11.37
N ARG A 146 4.79 1.07 -12.32
CA ARG A 146 6.25 1.18 -12.17
C ARG A 146 6.71 2.62 -12.01
N GLU A 147 6.15 3.54 -12.79
CA GLU A 147 6.44 4.97 -12.68
C GLU A 147 6.12 5.49 -11.27
N TRP A 148 4.96 5.12 -10.71
CA TRP A 148 4.60 5.52 -9.36
C TRP A 148 5.41 4.80 -8.27
N ILE A 149 5.84 3.56 -8.48
CA ILE A 149 6.79 2.89 -7.58
C ILE A 149 8.10 3.69 -7.53
N ASP A 150 8.64 4.12 -8.67
CA ASP A 150 9.84 4.94 -8.72
C ASP A 150 9.64 6.29 -7.99
N HIS A 151 8.52 6.96 -8.23
CA HIS A 151 8.22 8.23 -7.57
C HIS A 151 8.14 8.08 -6.04
N TYR A 152 7.43 7.07 -5.55
CA TYR A 152 7.29 6.86 -4.11
C TYR A 152 8.57 6.36 -3.46
N ALA A 153 9.39 5.56 -4.15
CA ALA A 153 10.72 5.19 -3.68
C ALA A 153 11.60 6.44 -3.49
N ASP A 154 11.60 7.36 -4.47
CA ASP A 154 12.34 8.62 -4.40
C ASP A 154 11.85 9.52 -3.25
N ILE A 155 10.54 9.60 -3.04
CA ILE A 155 9.93 10.37 -1.95
C ILE A 155 10.21 9.72 -0.58
N GLY A 156 10.43 8.39 -0.55
CA GLY A 156 10.72 7.62 0.67
C GLY A 156 9.50 6.98 1.30
N ALA A 157 8.41 6.78 0.56
CA ALA A 157 7.25 6.04 1.02
C ALA A 157 7.54 4.53 1.10
N PRO A 158 7.36 3.87 2.25
CA PRO A 158 7.68 2.45 2.41
C PRO A 158 6.65 1.52 1.79
N VAL A 159 5.44 1.99 1.59
CA VAL A 159 4.30 1.20 1.10
C VAL A 159 3.42 2.02 0.17
N ILE A 160 2.86 1.37 -0.85
CA ILE A 160 1.93 1.97 -1.79
C ILE A 160 0.64 1.14 -1.79
N ARG A 161 -0.49 1.80 -1.61
CA ARG A 161 -1.78 1.18 -1.86
C ARG A 161 -1.98 1.03 -3.36
N VAL A 162 -2.32 -0.19 -3.79
CA VAL A 162 -2.66 -0.55 -5.16
C VAL A 162 -4.02 -1.22 -5.22
N PHE A 163 -4.71 -1.12 -6.35
CA PHE A 163 -5.98 -1.80 -6.56
C PHE A 163 -5.81 -3.16 -7.26
N GLY A 164 -6.70 -4.12 -6.97
CA GLY A 164 -7.01 -5.16 -7.94
C GLY A 164 -7.67 -4.54 -9.17
N GLY A 165 -8.55 -3.60 -8.93
CA GLY A 165 -9.25 -2.82 -9.94
C GLY A 165 -10.64 -3.37 -10.24
N LYS A 166 -11.30 -2.77 -11.24
CA LYS A 166 -12.63 -3.14 -11.70
C LYS A 166 -12.55 -3.80 -13.08
N PRO A 167 -12.96 -5.07 -13.23
CA PRO A 167 -12.89 -5.74 -14.51
C PRO A 167 -13.83 -5.09 -15.54
N PRO A 168 -13.38 -4.86 -16.77
CA PRO A 168 -14.26 -4.46 -17.86
C PRO A 168 -15.22 -5.61 -18.20
N LYS A 169 -16.36 -5.29 -18.79
CA LYS A 169 -17.42 -6.28 -19.12
C LYS A 169 -16.93 -7.42 -20.04
N SER A 170 -15.87 -7.19 -20.79
CA SER A 170 -15.28 -8.18 -21.71
C SER A 170 -14.42 -9.24 -21.03
N ILE A 171 -14.10 -9.08 -19.72
CA ILE A 171 -13.25 -9.99 -18.95
C ILE A 171 -14.12 -10.70 -17.91
N SER A 172 -14.09 -12.05 -17.90
CA SER A 172 -14.80 -12.83 -16.88
C SER A 172 -14.16 -12.64 -15.49
N GLU A 173 -14.93 -12.82 -14.42
CA GLU A 173 -14.41 -12.74 -13.03
C GLU A 173 -13.23 -13.68 -12.81
N LYS A 174 -13.31 -14.91 -13.31
CA LYS A 174 -12.22 -15.89 -13.24
C LYS A 174 -10.95 -15.37 -13.91
N GLN A 175 -11.09 -14.81 -15.11
CA GLN A 175 -9.95 -14.24 -15.82
C GLN A 175 -9.38 -13.00 -15.11
N ALA A 176 -10.24 -12.14 -14.56
CA ALA A 176 -9.83 -10.97 -13.80
C ALA A 176 -9.00 -11.37 -12.56
N VAL A 177 -9.41 -12.42 -11.84
CA VAL A 177 -8.65 -12.96 -10.70
C VAL A 177 -7.26 -13.44 -11.10
N GLU A 178 -7.14 -14.20 -12.19
CA GLU A 178 -5.83 -14.66 -12.67
C GLU A 178 -4.95 -13.51 -13.20
N ASN A 179 -5.56 -12.54 -13.85
CA ASN A 179 -4.85 -11.32 -14.30
C ASN A 179 -4.31 -10.53 -13.11
N ILE A 180 -5.12 -10.32 -12.05
CA ILE A 180 -4.69 -9.64 -10.83
C ILE A 180 -3.48 -10.36 -10.21
N LYS A 181 -3.55 -11.68 -10.05
CA LYS A 181 -2.45 -12.48 -9.49
C LYS A 181 -1.15 -12.30 -10.29
N THR A 182 -1.27 -12.36 -11.62
CA THR A 182 -0.10 -12.24 -12.51
C THR A 182 0.48 -10.85 -12.50
N ASN A 183 -0.36 -9.82 -12.68
CA ASN A 183 0.08 -8.42 -12.67
C ASN A 183 0.69 -8.04 -11.32
N MET A 184 0.09 -8.50 -10.21
CA MET A 184 0.59 -8.20 -8.88
C MET A 184 1.99 -8.80 -8.64
N ARG A 185 2.24 -10.06 -9.06
CA ARG A 185 3.58 -10.67 -8.95
C ARG A 185 4.62 -9.87 -9.71
N ILE A 186 4.32 -9.50 -10.96
CA ILE A 186 5.22 -8.68 -11.79
C ILE A 186 5.48 -7.30 -11.13
N ALA A 187 4.46 -6.69 -10.55
CA ALA A 187 4.61 -5.41 -9.86
C ALA A 187 5.41 -5.55 -8.56
N CYS A 188 5.22 -6.63 -7.80
CA CYS A 188 5.95 -6.91 -6.56
C CYS A 188 7.44 -7.14 -6.80
N ASP A 189 7.81 -7.85 -7.86
CA ASP A 189 9.22 -8.05 -8.23
C ASP A 189 9.90 -6.69 -8.46
N TYR A 190 9.25 -5.81 -9.24
CA TYR A 190 9.78 -4.47 -9.48
C TYR A 190 9.80 -3.59 -8.22
N ALA A 191 8.75 -3.65 -7.41
CA ALA A 191 8.66 -2.90 -6.16
C ALA A 191 9.74 -3.34 -5.15
N GLY A 192 10.04 -4.64 -5.12
CA GLY A 192 11.11 -5.20 -4.30
C GLY A 192 12.49 -4.66 -4.65
N ASP A 193 12.79 -4.51 -5.95
CA ASP A 193 14.05 -3.89 -6.42
C ASP A 193 14.17 -2.42 -5.98
N LYS A 194 13.04 -1.75 -5.72
CA LYS A 194 12.96 -0.36 -5.27
C LYS A 194 12.80 -0.21 -3.75
N GLY A 195 12.61 -1.30 -3.02
CA GLY A 195 12.39 -1.29 -1.57
C GLY A 195 11.00 -0.78 -1.16
N VAL A 196 9.99 -0.95 -2.01
CA VAL A 196 8.61 -0.51 -1.79
C VAL A 196 7.68 -1.71 -1.64
N ILE A 197 6.82 -1.69 -0.63
CA ILE A 197 5.79 -2.72 -0.41
C ILE A 197 4.52 -2.33 -1.16
N LEU A 198 3.84 -3.29 -1.79
CA LEU A 198 2.53 -3.09 -2.40
C LEU A 198 1.43 -3.63 -1.48
N GLY A 199 0.56 -2.73 -1.02
CA GLY A 199 -0.65 -3.07 -0.25
C GLY A 199 -1.87 -3.13 -1.16
N MET A 200 -2.42 -4.32 -1.43
CA MET A 200 -3.64 -4.47 -2.22
C MET A 200 -4.87 -4.14 -1.37
N GLU A 201 -5.64 -3.16 -1.81
CA GLU A 201 -6.83 -2.71 -1.08
C GLU A 201 -8.05 -3.59 -1.36
N ASN A 202 -8.85 -3.82 -0.32
CA ASN A 202 -10.21 -4.33 -0.43
C ASN A 202 -11.13 -3.24 -1.01
N HIS A 203 -11.12 -3.09 -2.34
CA HIS A 203 -11.82 -2.03 -3.08
C HIS A 203 -12.45 -2.58 -4.37
N ASP A 204 -13.50 -1.94 -4.89
CA ASP A 204 -14.19 -2.31 -6.14
C ASP A 204 -14.53 -3.80 -6.22
N PHE A 205 -13.88 -4.53 -7.12
CA PHE A 205 -14.05 -5.96 -7.32
C PHE A 205 -13.65 -6.80 -6.10
N LEU A 206 -12.74 -6.29 -5.25
CA LEU A 206 -12.17 -7.00 -4.10
C LEU A 206 -12.80 -6.60 -2.75
N VAL A 207 -13.91 -5.85 -2.74
CA VAL A 207 -14.70 -5.64 -1.50
C VAL A 207 -15.30 -6.95 -0.96
N ASP A 208 -15.45 -7.95 -1.82
CA ASP A 208 -15.78 -9.32 -1.47
C ASP A 208 -14.54 -10.05 -0.97
N ILE A 209 -14.48 -10.30 0.33
CA ILE A 209 -13.31 -10.90 0.98
C ILE A 209 -13.13 -12.38 0.60
N ASP A 210 -14.19 -13.09 0.26
CA ASP A 210 -14.09 -14.46 -0.24
C ASP A 210 -13.39 -14.52 -1.61
N ARG A 211 -13.50 -13.45 -2.40
CA ARG A 211 -12.76 -13.29 -3.65
C ARG A 211 -11.33 -12.79 -3.41
N MET A 212 -11.15 -11.87 -2.48
CA MET A 212 -9.86 -11.24 -2.21
C MET A 212 -8.84 -12.20 -1.60
N LEU A 213 -9.21 -12.95 -0.56
CA LEU A 213 -8.28 -13.79 0.20
C LEU A 213 -7.55 -14.83 -0.66
N PRO A 214 -8.20 -15.59 -1.57
CA PRO A 214 -7.49 -16.52 -2.45
C PRO A 214 -6.48 -15.85 -3.39
N ILE A 215 -6.67 -14.56 -3.70
CA ILE A 215 -5.69 -13.78 -4.46
C ILE A 215 -4.50 -13.44 -3.57
N VAL A 216 -4.76 -12.92 -2.36
CA VAL A 216 -3.73 -12.57 -1.38
C VAL A 216 -2.85 -13.79 -1.08
N GLU A 217 -3.45 -14.91 -0.76
CA GLU A 217 -2.76 -16.15 -0.40
C GLU A 217 -1.96 -16.77 -1.55
N ALA A 218 -2.32 -16.45 -2.80
CA ALA A 218 -1.62 -16.95 -3.98
C ALA A 218 -0.35 -16.15 -4.36
N ILE A 219 -0.09 -15.01 -3.72
CA ILE A 219 1.06 -14.15 -4.05
C ILE A 219 2.14 -14.33 -2.99
N ASP A 220 3.20 -15.08 -3.35
CA ASP A 220 4.35 -15.31 -2.47
C ASP A 220 5.43 -14.24 -2.76
N SER A 221 5.33 -13.11 -2.06
CA SER A 221 6.33 -12.03 -2.15
C SER A 221 6.46 -11.32 -0.81
N PRO A 222 7.67 -11.05 -0.32
CA PRO A 222 7.88 -10.25 0.88
C PRO A 222 7.53 -8.77 0.68
N TRP A 223 7.32 -8.35 -0.56
CA TRP A 223 6.96 -6.98 -0.95
C TRP A 223 5.46 -6.81 -1.21
N PHE A 224 4.65 -7.75 -0.68
CA PHE A 224 3.22 -7.76 -0.85
C PHE A 224 2.48 -7.89 0.47
N GLY A 225 1.30 -7.29 0.54
CA GLY A 225 0.33 -7.47 1.63
C GLY A 225 -0.99 -6.79 1.30
N VAL A 226 -1.80 -6.61 2.33
CA VAL A 226 -3.11 -5.97 2.23
C VAL A 226 -3.01 -4.51 2.71
N CYS A 227 -3.54 -3.57 1.93
CA CYS A 227 -3.97 -2.28 2.43
C CYS A 227 -5.38 -2.48 3.01
N PHE A 228 -5.46 -2.57 4.32
CA PHE A 228 -6.71 -2.75 5.06
C PHE A 228 -7.52 -1.46 5.01
N ASP A 229 -8.62 -1.43 4.24
CA ASP A 229 -9.57 -0.33 4.26
C ASP A 229 -10.79 -0.71 5.09
N SER A 230 -11.09 0.07 6.14
CA SER A 230 -12.16 -0.27 7.08
C SER A 230 -13.57 -0.01 6.56
N GLY A 231 -13.72 0.73 5.45
CA GLY A 231 -15.02 1.12 4.90
C GLY A 231 -15.41 0.42 3.59
N ASN A 232 -14.48 -0.28 2.96
CA ASN A 232 -14.70 -0.92 1.66
C ASN A 232 -14.95 -2.43 1.83
N ILE A 233 -16.18 -2.80 2.17
CA ILE A 233 -16.62 -4.19 2.35
C ILE A 233 -17.90 -4.43 1.56
N ALA A 234 -18.05 -5.62 0.99
CA ALA A 234 -19.29 -6.04 0.37
C ALA A 234 -20.45 -6.02 1.39
N PRO A 235 -21.68 -5.78 0.95
CA PRO A 235 -22.83 -5.75 1.84
C PRO A 235 -22.94 -7.03 2.68
N THR A 236 -22.80 -6.89 3.99
CA THR A 236 -22.89 -7.97 4.99
C THR A 236 -23.48 -7.44 6.29
N SER A 237 -24.02 -8.32 7.11
CA SER A 237 -24.51 -7.98 8.45
C SER A 237 -23.38 -7.78 9.47
N ASN A 238 -22.16 -8.26 9.17
CA ASN A 238 -21.02 -8.15 10.08
C ASN A 238 -19.72 -7.83 9.33
N PRO A 239 -19.55 -6.59 8.85
CA PRO A 239 -18.35 -6.18 8.12
C PRO A 239 -17.08 -6.32 8.96
N TYR A 240 -17.14 -6.17 10.26
CA TYR A 240 -15.99 -6.33 11.15
C TYR A 240 -15.44 -7.76 11.19
N LYS A 241 -16.29 -8.77 10.97
CA LYS A 241 -15.84 -10.15 10.83
C LYS A 241 -15.01 -10.31 9.55
N GLU A 242 -15.46 -9.72 8.46
CA GLU A 242 -14.73 -9.75 7.19
C GLU A 242 -13.40 -8.99 7.28
N LEU A 243 -13.38 -7.82 7.92
CA LEU A 243 -12.17 -7.07 8.20
C LEU A 243 -11.17 -7.87 9.05
N ALA A 244 -11.62 -8.62 10.05
CA ALA A 244 -10.75 -9.45 10.87
C ALA A 244 -10.05 -10.56 10.07
N ARG A 245 -10.60 -11.00 8.94
CA ARG A 245 -9.99 -12.03 8.08
C ARG A 245 -8.79 -11.49 7.30
N ILE A 246 -8.81 -10.23 6.88
CA ILE A 246 -7.73 -9.63 6.10
C ILE A 246 -6.68 -8.92 6.97
N ALA A 247 -7.01 -8.55 8.19
CA ALA A 247 -6.11 -7.86 9.10
C ALA A 247 -4.75 -8.54 9.31
N PRO A 248 -4.61 -9.88 9.39
CA PRO A 248 -3.32 -10.56 9.54
C PRO A 248 -2.34 -10.35 8.37
N TYR A 249 -2.83 -9.97 7.20
CA TYR A 249 -2.04 -9.74 5.99
C TYR A 249 -1.70 -8.25 5.79
N SER A 250 -2.14 -7.37 6.69
CA SER A 250 -2.07 -5.92 6.49
C SER A 250 -0.65 -5.38 6.57
N VAL A 251 -0.26 -4.59 5.58
CA VAL A 251 0.99 -3.81 5.52
C VAL A 251 0.71 -2.31 5.59
N ASN A 252 -0.52 -1.90 5.32
CA ASN A 252 -1.05 -0.54 5.48
C ASN A 252 -2.48 -0.62 6.01
N ALA A 253 -2.98 0.44 6.67
CA ALA A 253 -4.35 0.50 7.17
C ALA A 253 -4.95 1.89 6.97
N GLN A 254 -6.02 1.97 6.17
CA GLN A 254 -6.85 3.15 5.93
C GLN A 254 -8.15 3.01 6.72
N ILE A 255 -8.41 4.00 7.59
CA ILE A 255 -9.53 3.98 8.51
C ILE A 255 -10.57 4.99 8.06
N LYS A 256 -11.71 4.47 7.64
CA LYS A 256 -12.88 5.28 7.27
C LYS A 256 -13.82 5.47 8.44
N VAL A 257 -14.50 6.60 8.44
CA VAL A 257 -15.45 6.99 9.49
C VAL A 257 -16.86 6.43 9.28
N GLU A 258 -17.09 5.85 8.11
CA GLU A 258 -18.32 5.17 7.73
C GLU A 258 -18.03 3.77 7.20
N ILE A 259 -18.90 2.82 7.49
CA ILE A 259 -18.80 1.41 7.08
C ILE A 259 -20.17 0.92 6.59
N PRO A 260 -20.24 0.11 5.51
CA PRO A 260 -21.51 -0.46 5.07
C PRO A 260 -21.92 -1.63 5.96
N VAL A 261 -23.12 -1.56 6.54
CA VAL A 261 -23.79 -2.66 7.26
C VAL A 261 -25.09 -2.98 6.52
N ASN A 262 -25.28 -4.19 6.05
CA ASN A 262 -26.40 -4.58 5.19
C ASN A 262 -26.64 -3.61 4.01
N GLY A 263 -25.57 -3.07 3.44
CA GLY A 263 -25.61 -2.14 2.32
C GLY A 263 -25.98 -0.69 2.68
N LYS A 264 -26.16 -0.38 3.97
CA LYS A 264 -26.38 1.00 4.45
C LYS A 264 -25.12 1.53 5.12
N LYS A 265 -24.77 2.77 4.86
CA LYS A 265 -23.66 3.44 5.56
C LYS A 265 -24.03 3.72 7.01
N GLU A 266 -23.19 3.27 7.91
CA GLU A 266 -23.26 3.54 9.34
C GLU A 266 -21.94 4.13 9.83
N HIS A 267 -21.95 4.80 10.98
CA HIS A 267 -20.71 5.25 11.60
C HIS A 267 -19.83 4.05 11.99
N THR A 268 -18.55 4.12 11.65
CA THR A 268 -17.59 3.09 11.99
C THR A 268 -17.38 3.03 13.52
N ASP A 269 -17.51 1.85 14.09
CA ASP A 269 -16.98 1.56 15.44
C ASP A 269 -15.45 1.51 15.39
N LEU A 270 -14.83 2.69 15.57
CA LEU A 270 -13.38 2.85 15.50
C LEU A 270 -12.65 1.98 16.55
N ALA A 271 -13.23 1.81 17.76
CA ALA A 271 -12.64 0.98 18.78
C ALA A 271 -12.56 -0.49 18.34
N ARG A 272 -13.61 -0.97 17.69
CA ARG A 272 -13.65 -2.33 17.15
C ARG A 272 -12.65 -2.53 16.02
N VAL A 273 -12.51 -1.54 15.10
CA VAL A 273 -11.52 -1.58 14.01
C VAL A 273 -10.10 -1.61 14.59
N ILE A 274 -9.78 -0.73 15.53
CA ILE A 274 -8.46 -0.70 16.16
C ILE A 274 -8.15 -2.00 16.90
N ASN A 275 -9.14 -2.58 17.58
CA ASN A 275 -8.97 -3.89 18.24
C ASN A 275 -8.72 -5.01 17.25
N ILE A 276 -9.34 -5.01 16.06
CA ILE A 276 -9.06 -5.97 14.98
C ILE A 276 -7.59 -5.88 14.56
N LEU A 277 -7.08 -4.67 14.34
CA LEU A 277 -5.67 -4.45 13.98
C LEU A 277 -4.71 -4.86 15.11
N LYS A 278 -5.03 -4.51 16.37
CA LYS A 278 -4.26 -4.91 17.54
C LYS A 278 -4.21 -6.44 17.71
N ASN A 279 -5.33 -7.12 17.54
CA ASN A 279 -5.42 -8.59 17.63
C ASN A 279 -4.65 -9.30 16.50
N ALA A 280 -4.55 -8.68 15.33
CA ALA A 280 -3.70 -9.15 14.23
C ALA A 280 -2.21 -8.80 14.44
N ASN A 281 -1.84 -8.18 15.55
CA ASN A 281 -0.51 -7.63 15.82
C ASN A 281 -0.02 -6.69 14.71
N TYR A 282 -0.93 -6.01 14.01
CA TYR A 282 -0.56 -5.02 13.00
C TYR A 282 0.33 -3.94 13.63
N ARG A 283 1.37 -3.55 12.92
CA ARG A 283 2.34 -2.52 13.31
C ARG A 283 2.47 -1.52 12.18
N GLY A 284 2.35 -0.26 12.50
CA GLY A 284 2.49 0.77 11.50
C GLY A 284 1.46 1.87 11.66
N TYR A 285 1.09 2.48 10.54
CA TYR A 285 0.21 3.62 10.55
C TYR A 285 -1.27 3.21 10.53
N VAL A 286 -2.03 3.82 11.43
CA VAL A 286 -3.48 3.92 11.38
C VAL A 286 -3.78 5.23 10.64
N THR A 287 -4.02 5.13 9.36
CA THR A 287 -4.17 6.28 8.47
C THR A 287 -5.64 6.67 8.39
N LEU A 288 -6.02 7.84 8.91
CA LEU A 288 -7.38 8.34 8.72
C LEU A 288 -7.60 8.70 7.25
N GLU A 289 -8.55 8.05 6.61
CA GLU A 289 -9.07 8.41 5.29
C GLU A 289 -10.51 8.88 5.42
N TYR A 290 -10.66 10.18 5.65
CA TYR A 290 -11.98 10.78 5.91
C TYR A 290 -12.79 10.88 4.62
N GLU A 291 -13.95 10.20 4.61
CA GLU A 291 -14.90 10.22 3.50
C GLU A 291 -16.34 10.31 4.02
N SER A 292 -16.75 11.48 4.49
CA SER A 292 -18.13 11.74 4.90
C SER A 292 -18.60 13.11 4.42
N SER A 293 -19.81 13.50 4.79
CA SER A 293 -20.46 14.70 4.28
C SER A 293 -20.02 16.00 4.95
N GLU A 294 -19.55 15.92 6.21
CA GLU A 294 -19.07 17.08 6.93
C GLU A 294 -17.78 17.63 6.32
N ASP A 295 -17.54 18.92 6.48
CA ASP A 295 -16.32 19.55 6.02
C ASP A 295 -15.07 18.91 6.69
N PRO A 296 -14.08 18.45 5.92
CA PRO A 296 -12.93 17.75 6.47
C PRO A 296 -12.09 18.58 7.45
N TYR A 297 -11.98 19.91 7.27
CA TYR A 297 -11.27 20.76 8.22
C TYR A 297 -11.93 20.77 9.60
N LYS A 298 -13.26 20.60 9.67
CA LYS A 298 -14.00 20.52 10.93
C LYS A 298 -13.99 19.13 11.54
N ALA A 299 -14.14 18.10 10.71
CA ALA A 299 -14.33 16.73 11.17
C ALA A 299 -13.00 16.02 11.55
N ILE A 300 -11.96 16.16 10.72
CA ILE A 300 -10.68 15.43 10.86
C ILE A 300 -10.06 15.56 12.26
N PRO A 301 -9.93 16.76 12.88
CA PRO A 301 -9.30 16.88 14.19
C PRO A 301 -9.98 16.03 15.27
N GLY A 302 -11.32 15.96 15.26
CA GLY A 302 -12.09 15.14 16.20
C GLY A 302 -11.87 13.64 16.02
N TYR A 303 -11.82 13.17 14.77
CA TYR A 303 -11.55 11.76 14.48
C TYR A 303 -10.12 11.36 14.82
N LEU A 304 -9.13 12.19 14.52
CA LEU A 304 -7.73 11.95 14.88
C LEU A 304 -7.55 11.88 16.40
N LYS A 305 -8.20 12.79 17.16
CA LYS A 305 -8.19 12.69 18.62
C LYS A 305 -8.73 11.35 19.11
N ARG A 306 -9.88 10.91 18.62
CA ARG A 306 -10.49 9.61 18.98
C ARG A 306 -9.56 8.44 18.62
N LEU A 307 -8.95 8.45 17.44
CA LEU A 307 -8.00 7.41 17.04
C LEU A 307 -6.76 7.40 17.93
N ARG A 308 -6.23 8.56 18.31
CA ARG A 308 -5.10 8.68 19.23
C ARG A 308 -5.40 8.04 20.58
N ASP A 309 -6.57 8.35 21.14
CA ASP A 309 -7.01 7.77 22.43
C ASP A 309 -7.15 6.22 22.35
N LEU A 310 -7.48 5.68 21.17
CA LEU A 310 -7.64 4.23 20.95
C LEU A 310 -6.33 3.48 20.70
N ILE A 311 -5.30 4.14 20.15
CA ILE A 311 -4.02 3.49 19.83
C ILE A 311 -2.98 3.60 20.94
N SER A 312 -3.20 4.47 21.90
CA SER A 312 -2.36 4.70 23.10
C SER A 312 -2.24 3.51 24.01
#